data_e276a7c57aba9d80979d1094492c684c
#
_entry.id   e276a7c57aba9d80979d1094492c684c
#
_cell.length_a   1.000
_cell.length_b   1.000
_cell.length_c   1.000
_cell.angle_alpha   90.00
_cell.angle_beta   90.00
_cell.angle_gamma   90.00
#
_symmetry.space_group_name_H-M   'P 1'
#
loop_
_entity.id
_entity.type
_entity.pdbx_description
1 polymer ?
#
loop_
_entity_poly.entity_id
_entity_poly.type
_entity_poly.pdbx_seq_one_letter_code
_entity_poly.pdbx_strand_id
1 'polypeptide(L)'
;MSSQDSSGAQTGGPGETGGRLIVLTGPTAVGKGTVEAALRHAHPEVWVSVSATTRAPRPGEKNGITYWFMDEQEFARREAAGDFLETALVHGMSHYGTPLQPVLDHLAAGVPTILEIDLQGAHRVRQRAGELGLEVFYVFLAPPSFQDLVTRLNMRGTENEEQRARRLETAKVELASEDQFDQVIVNDSVDKAAQALWSVIAKEYGL
;
A
#
# COMPACT_ATOMS: atom_id res chain seq x y z
N MET A 1 13.72 52.55 25.34
CA MET A 1 13.84 52.06 23.97
C MET A 1 14.04 50.55 24.07
N SER A 2 12.96 49.85 24.00
CA SER A 2 12.95 48.39 24.13
C SER A 2 12.37 47.82 22.84
N SER A 3 13.22 47.17 22.08
CA SER A 3 12.84 46.47 20.88
C SER A 3 12.36 45.08 21.27
N GLN A 4 11.09 44.76 21.01
CA GLN A 4 10.54 43.43 21.13
C GLN A 4 10.76 42.72 19.81
N ASP A 5 11.61 41.69 19.83
CA ASP A 5 11.69 40.70 18.75
C ASP A 5 10.54 39.69 18.91
N SER A 6 9.56 39.79 18.04
CA SER A 6 8.53 38.78 17.90
C SER A 6 8.95 37.75 16.84
N SER A 7 9.56 36.65 17.30
CA SER A 7 9.75 35.47 16.45
C SER A 7 8.38 34.82 16.18
N GLY A 8 7.83 35.09 15.01
CA GLY A 8 6.65 34.40 14.50
C GLY A 8 7.01 32.93 14.19
N ALA A 9 6.49 32.02 15.00
CA ALA A 9 6.45 30.61 14.63
C ALA A 9 5.54 30.46 13.41
N GLN A 10 6.11 30.17 12.26
CA GLN A 10 5.37 29.76 11.08
C GLN A 10 4.81 28.36 11.35
N THR A 11 3.52 28.28 11.58
CA THR A 11 2.78 27.02 11.54
C THR A 11 2.63 26.64 10.07
N GLY A 12 3.54 25.80 9.56
CA GLY A 12 3.37 25.15 8.26
C GLY A 12 2.08 24.35 8.25
N GLY A 13 1.19 24.65 7.31
CA GLY A 13 -0.02 23.86 7.07
C GLY A 13 0.36 22.43 6.63
N PRO A 14 -0.56 21.46 6.75
CA PRO A 14 -0.34 20.10 6.24
C PRO A 14 -0.24 20.18 4.71
N GLY A 15 0.99 20.13 4.16
CA GLY A 15 1.24 20.17 2.71
C GLY A 15 2.63 20.62 2.26
N GLU A 16 3.48 21.21 3.13
CA GLU A 16 4.69 21.89 2.64
C GLU A 16 6.03 21.15 2.82
N THR A 17 6.12 19.98 3.43
CA THR A 17 7.41 19.27 3.61
C THR A 17 7.36 17.75 3.61
N GLY A 18 6.24 17.11 3.35
CA GLY A 18 6.14 15.64 3.30
C GLY A 18 6.12 15.14 1.85
N GLY A 19 6.87 14.08 1.53
CA GLY A 19 6.72 13.38 0.26
C GLY A 19 5.29 12.82 0.08
N ARG A 20 4.96 12.41 -1.13
CA ARG A 20 3.65 11.82 -1.43
C ARG A 20 3.54 10.41 -0.87
N LEU A 21 2.37 10.05 -0.35
CA LEU A 21 2.08 8.65 -0.04
C LEU A 21 2.15 7.80 -1.32
N ILE A 22 2.94 6.74 -1.30
CA ILE A 22 3.04 5.82 -2.45
C ILE A 22 2.07 4.66 -2.23
N VAL A 23 1.17 4.44 -3.15
CA VAL A 23 0.26 3.29 -3.18
C VAL A 23 0.72 2.31 -4.24
N LEU A 24 1.16 1.12 -3.80
CA LEU A 24 1.54 0.01 -4.67
C LEU A 24 0.38 -0.97 -4.77
N THR A 25 -0.14 -1.14 -5.97
CA THR A 25 -1.17 -2.14 -6.26
C THR A 25 -0.80 -3.00 -7.46
N GLY A 26 -1.64 -3.92 -7.82
CA GLY A 26 -1.46 -4.83 -8.95
C GLY A 26 -2.12 -6.17 -8.68
N PRO A 27 -2.26 -7.03 -9.70
CA PRO A 27 -3.03 -8.25 -9.60
C PRO A 27 -2.45 -9.25 -8.59
N THR A 28 -3.30 -10.17 -8.17
CA THR A 28 -2.85 -11.28 -7.32
C THR A 28 -1.73 -12.06 -8.03
N ALA A 29 -0.75 -12.55 -7.26
CA ALA A 29 0.43 -13.27 -7.77
C ALA A 29 1.39 -12.46 -8.67
N VAL A 30 1.20 -11.15 -8.86
CA VAL A 30 2.15 -10.33 -9.62
C VAL A 30 3.52 -10.20 -8.92
N GLY A 31 3.57 -10.39 -7.60
CA GLY A 31 4.81 -10.38 -6.81
C GLY A 31 5.02 -9.09 -6.01
N LYS A 32 3.96 -8.35 -5.64
CA LYS A 32 4.06 -7.12 -4.82
C LYS A 32 4.94 -7.31 -3.59
N GLY A 33 4.60 -8.23 -2.70
CA GLY A 33 5.38 -8.45 -1.47
C GLY A 33 6.83 -8.89 -1.71
N THR A 34 7.15 -9.54 -2.85
CA THR A 34 8.54 -9.90 -3.20
C THR A 34 9.33 -8.66 -3.63
N VAL A 35 8.72 -7.80 -4.44
CA VAL A 35 9.30 -6.52 -4.88
C VAL A 35 9.48 -5.58 -3.69
N GLU A 36 8.48 -5.50 -2.80
CA GLU A 36 8.55 -4.74 -1.55
C GLU A 36 9.70 -5.23 -0.65
N ALA A 37 9.83 -6.55 -0.47
CA ALA A 37 10.92 -7.11 0.35
C ALA A 37 12.30 -6.78 -0.22
N ALA A 38 12.47 -6.85 -1.55
CA ALA A 38 13.70 -6.47 -2.22
C ALA A 38 13.99 -4.96 -2.06
N LEU A 39 12.98 -4.12 -2.22
CA LEU A 39 13.08 -2.68 -2.00
C LEU A 39 13.54 -2.36 -0.57
N ARG A 40 12.87 -2.91 0.45
CA ARG A 40 13.22 -2.68 1.86
C ARG A 40 14.59 -3.21 2.24
N HIS A 41 15.05 -4.27 1.58
CA HIS A 41 16.42 -4.77 1.78
C HIS A 41 17.47 -3.77 1.29
N ALA A 42 17.24 -3.16 0.13
CA ALA A 42 18.14 -2.17 -0.47
C ALA A 42 17.99 -0.77 0.16
N HIS A 43 16.78 -0.43 0.60
CA HIS A 43 16.38 0.88 1.11
C HIS A 43 15.62 0.74 2.43
N PRO A 44 16.33 0.49 3.55
CA PRO A 44 15.72 0.28 4.86
C PRO A 44 15.05 1.53 5.44
N GLU A 45 15.31 2.70 4.87
CA GLU A 45 14.64 3.97 5.19
C GLU A 45 13.18 4.02 4.73
N VAL A 46 12.78 3.14 3.80
CA VAL A 46 11.39 3.07 3.33
C VAL A 46 10.52 2.35 4.35
N TRP A 47 9.47 3.03 4.78
CA TRP A 47 8.47 2.43 5.64
C TRP A 47 7.29 1.89 4.81
N VAL A 48 6.93 0.64 5.08
CA VAL A 48 5.74 0.01 4.49
C VAL A 48 4.69 -0.15 5.57
N SER A 49 3.48 0.30 5.30
CA SER A 49 2.38 0.23 6.26
C SER A 49 2.03 -1.22 6.59
N VAL A 50 1.87 -1.50 7.88
CA VAL A 50 1.38 -2.78 8.38
C VAL A 50 -0.12 -2.72 8.50
N SER A 51 -0.83 -3.43 7.62
CA SER A 51 -2.30 -3.49 7.63
C SER A 51 -2.85 -4.24 8.85
N ALA A 52 -4.04 -3.86 9.28
CA ALA A 52 -4.85 -4.61 10.22
C ALA A 52 -5.68 -5.69 9.50
N THR A 53 -6.01 -6.78 10.18
CA THR A 53 -6.89 -7.81 9.63
C THR A 53 -7.62 -8.58 10.71
N THR A 54 -8.84 -9.05 10.37
CA THR A 54 -9.63 -9.96 11.23
C THR A 54 -9.35 -11.43 10.94
N ARG A 55 -8.52 -11.72 9.92
CA ARG A 55 -8.07 -13.07 9.62
C ARG A 55 -7.13 -13.59 10.70
N ALA A 56 -7.29 -14.85 11.08
CA ALA A 56 -6.34 -15.52 11.96
C ALA A 56 -4.91 -15.55 11.36
N PRO A 57 -3.87 -15.40 12.20
CA PRO A 57 -2.47 -15.48 11.74
C PRO A 57 -2.17 -16.85 11.12
N ARG A 58 -1.38 -16.86 10.05
CA ARG A 58 -0.81 -18.07 9.47
C ARG A 58 0.51 -18.43 10.14
N PRO A 59 1.00 -19.68 9.99
CA PRO A 59 2.33 -20.05 10.49
C PRO A 59 3.41 -19.09 10.00
N GLY A 60 4.20 -18.55 10.92
CA GLY A 60 5.27 -17.59 10.62
C GLY A 60 4.87 -16.12 10.63
N GLU A 61 3.58 -15.79 10.56
CA GLU A 61 3.11 -14.41 10.68
C GLU A 61 3.18 -13.91 12.13
N LYS A 62 3.53 -12.64 12.31
CA LYS A 62 3.70 -12.01 13.64
C LYS A 62 2.86 -10.74 13.74
N ASN A 63 2.16 -10.59 14.88
CA ASN A 63 1.38 -9.39 15.17
C ASN A 63 2.28 -8.15 15.20
N GLY A 64 1.82 -7.07 14.55
CA GLY A 64 2.54 -5.80 14.45
C GLY A 64 3.72 -5.80 13.46
N ILE A 65 4.01 -6.94 12.82
CA ILE A 65 5.08 -7.07 11.80
C ILE A 65 4.47 -7.42 10.45
N THR A 66 3.72 -8.53 10.38
CA THR A 66 3.07 -8.96 9.15
C THR A 66 1.72 -8.29 8.99
N TYR A 67 0.94 -8.32 10.05
CA TYR A 67 -0.36 -7.65 10.19
C TYR A 67 -0.59 -7.27 11.67
N TRP A 68 -1.48 -6.30 11.88
CA TRP A 68 -2.15 -6.10 13.15
C TRP A 68 -3.37 -7.03 13.19
N PHE A 69 -3.23 -8.19 13.84
CA PHE A 69 -4.34 -9.14 13.98
C PHE A 69 -5.26 -8.68 15.10
N MET A 70 -6.56 -8.61 14.80
CA MET A 70 -7.59 -8.23 15.74
C MET A 70 -8.88 -8.99 15.46
N ASP A 71 -9.81 -9.02 16.40
CA ASP A 71 -11.13 -9.60 16.17
C ASP A 71 -12.05 -8.63 15.43
N GLU A 72 -13.22 -9.15 14.98
CA GLU A 72 -14.21 -8.38 14.22
C GLU A 72 -14.76 -7.19 15.04
N GLN A 73 -14.91 -7.35 16.36
CA GLN A 73 -15.47 -6.32 17.22
C GLN A 73 -14.49 -5.13 17.36
N GLU A 74 -13.22 -5.41 17.56
CA GLU A 74 -12.18 -4.38 17.63
C GLU A 74 -12.00 -3.69 16.28
N PHE A 75 -12.03 -4.45 15.17
CA PHE A 75 -11.94 -3.87 13.83
C PHE A 75 -13.09 -2.90 13.57
N ALA A 76 -14.35 -3.34 13.81
CA ALA A 76 -15.54 -2.52 13.62
C ALA A 76 -15.53 -1.26 14.51
N ARG A 77 -15.04 -1.38 15.77
CA ARG A 77 -14.89 -0.24 16.67
C ARG A 77 -13.92 0.80 16.11
N ARG A 78 -12.76 0.36 15.60
CA ARG A 78 -11.75 1.24 15.00
C ARG A 78 -12.23 1.85 13.69
N GLU A 79 -12.91 1.07 12.86
CA GLU A 79 -13.50 1.57 11.61
C GLU A 79 -14.52 2.68 11.90
N ALA A 80 -15.41 2.48 12.88
CA ALA A 80 -16.38 3.48 13.29
C ALA A 80 -15.74 4.74 13.90
N ALA A 81 -14.55 4.61 14.52
CA ALA A 81 -13.76 5.72 15.03
C ALA A 81 -12.99 6.47 13.92
N GLY A 82 -12.94 5.95 12.69
CA GLY A 82 -12.18 6.55 11.60
C GLY A 82 -10.67 6.30 11.68
N ASP A 83 -10.25 5.27 12.41
CA ASP A 83 -8.83 4.92 12.65
C ASP A 83 -8.14 4.34 11.40
N PHE A 84 -8.88 4.06 10.33
CA PHE A 84 -8.33 3.52 9.09
C PHE A 84 -8.36 4.54 7.96
N LEU A 85 -7.31 4.53 7.16
CA LEU A 85 -7.24 5.25 5.89
C LEU A 85 -8.17 4.61 4.84
N GLU A 86 -8.19 3.28 4.81
CA GLU A 86 -9.11 2.47 3.99
C GLU A 86 -9.41 1.14 4.71
N THR A 87 -10.52 0.52 4.36
CA THR A 87 -10.88 -0.84 4.80
C THR A 87 -11.43 -1.64 3.63
N ALA A 88 -11.23 -2.94 3.63
CA ALA A 88 -11.74 -3.84 2.61
C ALA A 88 -12.20 -5.17 3.20
N LEU A 89 -13.34 -5.68 2.74
CA LEU A 89 -13.73 -7.07 2.98
C LEU A 89 -13.19 -7.94 1.84
N VAL A 90 -12.14 -8.69 2.11
CA VAL A 90 -11.45 -9.49 1.11
C VAL A 90 -12.07 -10.89 1.03
N HIS A 91 -12.47 -11.28 -0.18
CA HIS A 91 -13.16 -12.56 -0.49
C HIS A 91 -14.44 -12.82 0.33
N GLY A 92 -15.06 -11.78 0.90
CA GLY A 92 -16.25 -11.91 1.75
C GLY A 92 -16.01 -12.63 3.08
N MET A 93 -14.75 -12.75 3.53
CA MET A 93 -14.37 -13.56 4.70
C MET A 93 -13.66 -12.79 5.80
N SER A 94 -12.81 -11.84 5.47
CA SER A 94 -12.00 -11.14 6.47
C SER A 94 -11.84 -9.68 6.11
N HIS A 95 -11.91 -8.82 7.10
CA HIS A 95 -11.63 -7.41 6.95
C HIS A 95 -10.12 -7.16 6.94
N TYR A 96 -9.73 -6.18 6.14
CA TYR A 96 -8.39 -5.60 6.11
C TYR A 96 -8.53 -4.09 6.16
N GLY A 97 -7.55 -3.42 6.76
CA GLY A 97 -7.55 -1.96 6.79
C GLY A 97 -6.16 -1.40 7.06
N THR A 98 -5.91 -0.23 6.51
CA THR A 98 -4.66 0.49 6.71
C THR A 98 -4.82 1.45 7.88
N PRO A 99 -4.11 1.28 9.01
CA PRO A 99 -4.16 2.23 10.12
C PRO A 99 -3.74 3.63 9.66
N LEU A 100 -4.58 4.64 9.92
CA LEU A 100 -4.37 6.00 9.43
C LEU A 100 -3.22 6.71 10.15
N GLN A 101 -3.20 6.68 11.49
CA GLN A 101 -2.25 7.51 12.25
C GLN A 101 -0.78 7.18 11.94
N PRO A 102 -0.34 5.90 11.85
CA PRO A 102 1.04 5.59 11.47
C PRO A 102 1.43 6.13 10.08
N VAL A 103 0.50 6.16 9.12
CA VAL A 103 0.74 6.74 7.80
C VAL A 103 0.99 8.25 7.92
N LEU A 104 0.13 8.96 8.65
CA LEU A 104 0.28 10.41 8.86
C LEU A 104 1.58 10.75 9.59
N ASP A 105 1.94 9.97 10.61
CA ASP A 105 3.16 10.20 11.40
C ASP A 105 4.43 10.06 10.53
N HIS A 106 4.50 9.03 9.67
CA HIS A 106 5.65 8.82 8.79
C HIS A 106 5.72 9.87 7.68
N LEU A 107 4.58 10.24 7.09
CA LEU A 107 4.53 11.33 6.10
C LEU A 107 4.98 12.65 6.71
N ALA A 108 4.51 12.99 7.92
CA ALA A 108 4.90 14.20 8.61
C ALA A 108 6.40 14.21 8.98
N ALA A 109 6.98 13.04 9.21
CA ALA A 109 8.43 12.87 9.44
C ALA A 109 9.26 12.87 8.15
N GLY A 110 8.65 13.00 6.97
CA GLY A 110 9.34 12.94 5.68
C GLY A 110 9.88 11.53 5.33
N VAL A 111 9.37 10.50 5.99
CA VAL A 111 9.78 9.11 5.74
C VAL A 111 9.09 8.58 4.49
N PRO A 112 9.83 8.01 3.52
CA PRO A 112 9.23 7.39 2.35
C PRO A 112 8.24 6.29 2.75
N THR A 113 6.96 6.52 2.44
CA THR A 113 5.83 5.73 2.95
C THR A 113 5.09 5.02 1.82
N ILE A 114 4.96 3.69 1.94
CA ILE A 114 4.27 2.84 0.96
C ILE A 114 3.09 2.11 1.59
N LEU A 115 1.99 2.02 0.85
CA LEU A 115 0.89 1.08 1.09
C LEU A 115 0.91 -0.02 0.03
N GLU A 116 0.96 -1.30 0.45
CA GLU A 116 0.67 -2.43 -0.44
C GLU A 116 -0.79 -2.85 -0.24
N ILE A 117 -1.65 -2.52 -1.20
CA ILE A 117 -3.09 -2.77 -1.15
C ILE A 117 -3.61 -3.33 -2.48
N ASP A 118 -4.85 -3.81 -2.49
CA ASP A 118 -5.53 -4.24 -3.71
C ASP A 118 -6.17 -3.05 -4.46
N LEU A 119 -6.76 -3.33 -5.62
CA LEU A 119 -7.41 -2.29 -6.45
C LEU A 119 -8.55 -1.59 -5.72
N GLN A 120 -9.34 -2.31 -4.94
CA GLN A 120 -10.46 -1.72 -4.19
C GLN A 120 -9.95 -0.80 -3.08
N GLY A 121 -8.89 -1.22 -2.38
CA GLY A 121 -8.20 -0.41 -1.39
C GLY A 121 -7.63 0.87 -2.01
N ALA A 122 -7.01 0.78 -3.19
CA ALA A 122 -6.47 1.94 -3.90
C ALA A 122 -7.57 2.97 -4.24
N HIS A 123 -8.75 2.52 -4.68
CA HIS A 123 -9.88 3.42 -4.94
C HIS A 123 -10.40 4.11 -3.66
N ARG A 124 -10.44 3.38 -2.53
CA ARG A 124 -10.86 3.96 -1.24
C ARG A 124 -9.83 4.94 -0.70
N VAL A 125 -8.54 4.62 -0.83
CA VAL A 125 -7.47 5.57 -0.50
C VAL A 125 -7.60 6.84 -1.32
N ARG A 126 -7.89 6.74 -2.63
CA ARG A 126 -8.05 7.92 -3.49
C ARG A 126 -9.17 8.84 -3.01
N GLN A 127 -10.31 8.27 -2.61
CA GLN A 127 -11.41 9.03 -2.04
C GLN A 127 -11.02 9.66 -0.69
N ARG A 128 -10.51 8.85 0.23
CA ARG A 128 -10.20 9.28 1.60
C ARG A 128 -9.05 10.27 1.66
N ALA A 129 -8.03 10.08 0.82
CA ALA A 129 -6.89 10.99 0.71
C ALA A 129 -7.34 12.39 0.26
N GLY A 130 -8.29 12.46 -0.69
CA GLY A 130 -8.88 13.74 -1.11
C GLY A 130 -9.58 14.47 0.04
N GLU A 131 -10.30 13.75 0.91
CA GLU A 131 -10.95 14.32 2.10
C GLU A 131 -9.93 14.83 3.14
N LEU A 132 -8.79 14.16 3.24
CA LEU A 132 -7.73 14.48 4.20
C LEU A 132 -6.68 15.45 3.65
N GLY A 133 -6.76 15.83 2.37
CA GLY A 133 -5.75 16.67 1.70
C GLY A 133 -4.38 15.99 1.55
N LEU A 134 -4.34 14.65 1.50
CA LEU A 134 -3.12 13.89 1.31
C LEU A 134 -2.77 13.80 -0.17
N GLU A 135 -1.53 14.09 -0.52
CA GLU A 135 -1.00 13.82 -1.85
C GLU A 135 -0.59 12.35 -1.96
N VAL A 136 -1.05 11.67 -3.01
CA VAL A 136 -0.81 10.24 -3.23
C VAL A 136 -0.31 10.02 -4.65
N PHE A 137 0.68 9.14 -4.79
CA PHE A 137 1.18 8.66 -6.08
C PHE A 137 0.87 7.16 -6.20
N TYR A 138 0.15 6.80 -7.25
CA TYR A 138 -0.36 5.44 -7.46
C TYR A 138 0.51 4.67 -8.44
N VAL A 139 1.09 3.57 -7.99
CA VAL A 139 1.93 2.67 -8.78
C VAL A 139 1.21 1.35 -9.01
N PHE A 140 1.11 0.94 -10.26
CA PHE A 140 0.59 -0.37 -10.65
C PHE A 140 1.73 -1.31 -11.00
N LEU A 141 1.84 -2.44 -10.29
CA LEU A 141 2.77 -3.49 -10.62
C LEU A 141 2.10 -4.47 -11.58
N ALA A 142 2.58 -4.54 -12.82
CA ALA A 142 2.06 -5.40 -13.87
C ALA A 142 2.94 -6.65 -14.05
N PRO A 143 2.38 -7.80 -14.44
CA PRO A 143 3.17 -8.93 -14.93
C PRO A 143 3.68 -8.63 -16.35
N PRO A 144 4.72 -9.33 -16.83
CA PRO A 144 5.17 -9.21 -18.22
C PRO A 144 4.09 -9.61 -19.24
N SER A 145 3.26 -10.60 -18.85
CA SER A 145 2.08 -11.03 -19.61
C SER A 145 1.03 -11.65 -18.70
N PHE A 146 -0.21 -11.74 -19.19
CA PHE A 146 -1.26 -12.48 -18.48
C PHE A 146 -0.88 -13.96 -18.28
N GLN A 147 -0.17 -14.57 -19.25
CA GLN A 147 0.26 -15.96 -19.16
C GLN A 147 1.30 -16.17 -18.04
N ASP A 148 2.20 -15.19 -17.81
CA ASP A 148 3.13 -15.24 -16.67
C ASP A 148 2.38 -15.23 -15.34
N LEU A 149 1.32 -14.41 -15.24
CA LEU A 149 0.48 -14.37 -14.05
C LEU A 149 -0.21 -15.72 -13.80
N VAL A 150 -0.79 -16.34 -14.85
CA VAL A 150 -1.38 -17.68 -14.77
C VAL A 150 -0.36 -18.71 -14.29
N THR A 151 0.86 -18.66 -14.82
CA THR A 151 1.94 -19.57 -14.44
C THR A 151 2.32 -19.38 -12.98
N ARG A 152 2.50 -18.14 -12.52
CA ARG A 152 2.83 -17.81 -11.12
C ARG A 152 1.71 -18.25 -10.15
N LEU A 153 0.45 -18.11 -10.56
CA LEU A 153 -0.69 -18.54 -9.76
C LEU A 153 -0.71 -20.07 -9.61
N ASN A 154 -0.45 -20.80 -10.71
CA ASN A 154 -0.39 -22.26 -10.70
C ASN A 154 0.74 -22.82 -9.83
N MET A 155 1.91 -22.15 -9.81
CA MET A 155 3.07 -22.56 -9.02
C MET A 155 2.85 -22.44 -7.50
N ARG A 156 1.93 -21.61 -7.03
CA ARG A 156 1.61 -21.48 -5.59
C ARG A 156 0.92 -22.73 -5.02
N GLY A 157 0.19 -23.49 -5.80
CA GLY A 157 -0.34 -24.81 -5.44
C GLY A 157 -1.31 -24.88 -4.25
N THR A 158 -1.70 -23.73 -3.68
CA THR A 158 -2.49 -23.66 -2.44
C THR A 158 -3.99 -23.55 -2.69
N GLU A 159 -4.44 -23.59 -3.96
CA GLU A 159 -5.79 -23.24 -4.36
C GLU A 159 -6.45 -24.36 -5.14
N ASN A 160 -7.75 -24.54 -4.91
CA ASN A 160 -8.55 -25.42 -5.76
C ASN A 160 -8.85 -24.70 -7.10
N GLU A 161 -9.39 -25.46 -8.06
CA GLU A 161 -9.63 -25.00 -9.43
C GLU A 161 -10.62 -23.81 -9.49
N GLU A 162 -11.65 -23.83 -8.65
CA GLU A 162 -12.64 -22.76 -8.57
C GLU A 162 -12.06 -21.45 -8.01
N GLN A 163 -11.26 -21.54 -6.94
CA GLN A 163 -10.58 -20.38 -6.35
C GLN A 163 -9.60 -19.77 -7.34
N ARG A 164 -8.87 -20.60 -8.08
CA ARG A 164 -7.95 -20.15 -9.14
C ARG A 164 -8.67 -19.44 -10.27
N ALA A 165 -9.79 -20.00 -10.77
CA ALA A 165 -10.60 -19.39 -11.82
C ALA A 165 -11.09 -17.99 -11.39
N ARG A 166 -11.64 -17.87 -10.16
CA ARG A 166 -12.08 -16.57 -9.61
C ARG A 166 -10.94 -15.55 -9.54
N ARG A 167 -9.73 -15.98 -9.13
CA ARG A 167 -8.57 -15.08 -9.05
C ARG A 167 -8.08 -14.62 -10.42
N LEU A 168 -8.16 -15.48 -11.43
CA LEU A 168 -7.83 -15.11 -12.80
C LEU A 168 -8.81 -14.10 -13.38
N GLU A 169 -10.11 -14.24 -13.09
CA GLU A 169 -11.10 -13.23 -13.50
C GLU A 169 -10.87 -11.90 -12.77
N THR A 170 -10.59 -11.93 -11.47
CA THR A 170 -10.22 -10.71 -10.72
C THR A 170 -8.97 -10.06 -11.33
N ALA A 171 -7.95 -10.85 -11.65
CA ALA A 171 -6.72 -10.34 -12.23
C ALA A 171 -6.91 -9.68 -13.60
N LYS A 172 -7.86 -10.16 -14.42
CA LYS A 172 -8.20 -9.49 -15.69
C LYS A 172 -8.80 -8.10 -15.46
N VAL A 173 -9.68 -7.98 -14.47
CA VAL A 173 -10.29 -6.70 -14.10
C VAL A 173 -9.22 -5.75 -13.55
N GLU A 174 -8.32 -6.25 -12.70
CA GLU A 174 -7.23 -5.48 -12.14
C GLU A 174 -6.28 -4.98 -13.24
N LEU A 175 -5.89 -5.84 -14.21
CA LEU A 175 -5.05 -5.45 -15.35
C LEU A 175 -5.72 -4.43 -16.27
N ALA A 176 -7.04 -4.53 -16.46
CA ALA A 176 -7.77 -3.56 -17.28
C ALA A 176 -7.87 -2.16 -16.63
N SER A 177 -7.40 -2.01 -15.38
CA SER A 177 -7.46 -0.76 -14.63
C SER A 177 -6.09 -0.05 -14.54
N GLU A 178 -5.06 -0.56 -15.22
CA GLU A 178 -3.70 -0.02 -15.13
C GLU A 178 -3.58 1.45 -15.58
N ASP A 179 -4.43 1.90 -16.48
CA ASP A 179 -4.51 3.28 -16.96
C ASP A 179 -5.00 4.30 -15.91
N GLN A 180 -5.52 3.82 -14.77
CA GLN A 180 -5.97 4.65 -13.65
C GLN A 180 -4.83 5.02 -12.69
N PHE A 181 -3.61 4.55 -12.95
CA PHE A 181 -2.45 4.73 -12.09
C PHE A 181 -1.45 5.69 -12.70
N ASP A 182 -0.71 6.41 -11.84
CA ASP A 182 0.27 7.42 -12.26
C ASP A 182 1.47 6.77 -12.94
N GLN A 183 1.82 5.55 -12.55
CA GLN A 183 2.90 4.77 -13.16
C GLN A 183 2.64 3.27 -13.14
N VAL A 184 2.96 2.60 -14.25
CA VAL A 184 2.99 1.15 -14.38
C VAL A 184 4.44 0.67 -14.34
N ILE A 185 4.73 -0.33 -13.47
CA ILE A 185 6.02 -1.02 -13.39
C ILE A 185 5.80 -2.48 -13.77
N VAL A 186 6.50 -2.95 -14.79
CA VAL A 186 6.43 -4.37 -15.20
C VAL A 186 7.41 -5.20 -14.36
N ASN A 187 6.90 -6.20 -13.65
CA ASN A 187 7.71 -7.15 -12.87
C ASN A 187 8.18 -8.33 -13.74
N ASP A 188 9.12 -8.04 -14.65
CA ASP A 188 9.88 -9.04 -15.40
C ASP A 188 11.01 -9.64 -14.53
N SER A 189 11.57 -8.83 -13.65
CA SER A 189 12.60 -9.18 -12.68
C SER A 189 12.33 -8.40 -11.38
N VAL A 190 12.40 -9.10 -10.26
CA VAL A 190 12.16 -8.51 -8.93
C VAL A 190 13.11 -7.33 -8.68
N ASP A 191 14.40 -7.49 -8.98
CA ASP A 191 15.40 -6.45 -8.73
C ASP A 191 15.15 -5.20 -9.58
N LYS A 192 14.82 -5.38 -10.87
CA LYS A 192 14.48 -4.25 -11.74
C LYS A 192 13.20 -3.55 -11.31
N ALA A 193 12.18 -4.32 -10.93
CA ALA A 193 10.92 -3.75 -10.45
C ALA A 193 11.10 -3.00 -9.12
N ALA A 194 11.92 -3.53 -8.20
CA ALA A 194 12.27 -2.86 -6.95
C ALA A 194 13.06 -1.56 -7.20
N GLN A 195 14.02 -1.59 -8.14
CA GLN A 195 14.77 -0.39 -8.51
C GLN A 195 13.90 0.66 -9.21
N ALA A 196 12.97 0.24 -10.07
CA ALA A 196 12.02 1.15 -10.70
C ALA A 196 11.09 1.79 -9.64
N LEU A 197 10.61 1.00 -8.68
CA LEU A 197 9.81 1.50 -7.56
C LEU A 197 10.59 2.49 -6.70
N TRP A 198 11.86 2.18 -6.39
CA TRP A 198 12.74 3.13 -5.71
C TRP A 198 12.91 4.44 -6.47
N SER A 199 13.09 4.38 -7.79
CA SER A 199 13.22 5.60 -8.62
C SER A 199 11.99 6.50 -8.55
N VAL A 200 10.78 5.91 -8.44
CA VAL A 200 9.54 6.65 -8.19
C VAL A 200 9.60 7.32 -6.82
N ILE A 201 9.92 6.54 -5.78
CA ILE A 201 9.96 7.04 -4.39
C ILE A 201 10.98 8.16 -4.26
N ALA A 202 12.20 7.96 -4.75
CA ALA A 202 13.27 8.94 -4.68
C ALA A 202 12.86 10.26 -5.35
N LYS A 203 12.19 10.19 -6.51
CA LYS A 203 11.67 11.37 -7.20
C LYS A 203 10.61 12.10 -6.39
N GLU A 204 9.64 11.36 -5.83
CA GLU A 204 8.52 11.95 -5.08
C GLU A 204 8.95 12.52 -3.70
N TYR A 205 10.09 12.06 -3.17
CA TYR A 205 10.67 12.53 -1.91
C TYR A 205 11.89 13.44 -2.09
N GLY A 206 12.33 13.68 -3.34
CA GLY A 206 13.49 14.52 -3.63
C GLY A 206 14.83 13.94 -3.15
N LEU A 207 14.98 12.60 -3.17
CA LEU A 207 16.15 11.84 -2.72
C LEU A 207 17.13 11.56 -3.87
#